data_43bd7c62104e19276f05a5722fea5c63
#
_entry.id   43bd7c62104e19276f05a5722fea5c63
#
_cell.length_a   1.000
_cell.length_b   1.000
_cell.length_c   1.000
_cell.angle_alpha   90.00
_cell.angle_beta   90.00
_cell.angle_gamma   90.00
#
_symmetry.space_group_name_H-M   'P 1'
#
loop_
_entity.id
_entity.type
_entity.pdbx_description
1 polymer ?
#
loop_
_entity_poly.entity_id
_entity_poly.type
_entity_poly.pdbx_seq_one_letter_code
_entity_poly.pdbx_strand_id
1 'polypeptide(L)'
;MIKKIILGLLTLIIIAAGTLFFINGKDNYDASKYNASATDGINVGSKITFALPDQFDKAHTLTPEIKKIIFVFAKATGHTVKTFLKAQDKDYLTKRNAIFVADISPMPTVIRNTFALPDLKKSAYSVLLIYDKEIAKQFKNEAQADKIAVLTLNNGTVEAVKYISTADELKAELN
;
A
#
# COMPACT_ATOMS: atom_id res chain seq x y z
N MET A 1 9.38 -6.56 48.64
CA MET A 1 9.98 -5.59 47.67
C MET A 1 9.71 -5.96 46.23
N ILE A 2 10.06 -7.11 45.74
CA ILE A 2 9.91 -7.57 44.34
C ILE A 2 8.47 -7.43 43.83
N LYS A 3 7.45 -7.83 44.55
CA LYS A 3 6.03 -7.69 44.14
C LYS A 3 5.61 -6.25 43.85
N LYS A 4 6.11 -5.29 44.64
CA LYS A 4 5.81 -3.85 44.42
C LYS A 4 6.51 -3.31 43.17
N ILE A 5 7.73 -3.80 42.90
CA ILE A 5 8.49 -3.45 41.69
C ILE A 5 7.80 -4.00 40.43
N ILE A 6 7.36 -5.27 40.48
CA ILE A 6 6.62 -5.90 39.38
C ILE A 6 5.30 -5.16 39.09
N LEU A 7 4.55 -4.82 40.16
CA LEU A 7 3.30 -4.08 40.02
C LEU A 7 3.54 -2.69 39.41
N GLY A 8 4.59 -1.98 39.84
CA GLY A 8 4.96 -0.68 39.27
C GLY A 8 5.35 -0.77 37.78
N LEU A 9 6.12 -1.80 37.40
CA LEU A 9 6.46 -2.07 35.99
C LEU A 9 5.22 -2.38 35.15
N LEU A 10 4.31 -3.21 35.65
CA LEU A 10 3.05 -3.52 34.97
C LEU A 10 2.20 -2.27 34.76
N THR A 11 2.09 -1.41 35.77
CA THR A 11 1.36 -0.13 35.66
C THR A 11 1.97 0.78 34.60
N LEU A 12 3.30 0.91 34.56
CA LEU A 12 4.00 1.68 33.54
C LEU A 12 3.77 1.16 32.12
N ILE A 13 3.78 -0.18 31.94
CA ILE A 13 3.50 -0.81 30.63
C ILE A 13 2.06 -0.52 30.19
N ILE A 14 1.08 -0.60 31.10
CA ILE A 14 -0.32 -0.32 30.79
C ILE A 14 -0.50 1.15 30.41
N ILE A 15 0.12 2.09 31.12
CA ILE A 15 0.07 3.52 30.81
C ILE A 15 0.72 3.79 29.45
N ALA A 16 1.90 3.22 29.19
CA ALA A 16 2.59 3.38 27.92
C ALA A 16 1.78 2.81 26.73
N ALA A 17 1.19 1.62 26.90
CA ALA A 17 0.32 1.00 25.90
C ALA A 17 -0.95 1.82 25.67
N GLY A 18 -1.59 2.31 26.74
CA GLY A 18 -2.77 3.18 26.68
C GLY A 18 -2.47 4.50 25.96
N THR A 19 -1.32 5.10 26.24
CA THR A 19 -0.88 6.35 25.59
C THR A 19 -0.61 6.14 24.10
N LEU A 20 0.09 5.07 23.72
CA LEU A 20 0.31 4.69 22.34
C LEU A 20 -1.00 4.47 21.59
N PHE A 21 -1.95 3.77 22.21
CA PHE A 21 -3.26 3.52 21.64
C PHE A 21 -4.02 4.83 21.43
N PHE A 22 -4.02 5.72 22.40
CA PHE A 22 -4.72 7.00 22.34
C PHE A 22 -4.14 7.93 21.25
N ILE A 23 -2.81 8.02 21.16
CA ILE A 23 -2.13 8.90 20.18
C ILE A 23 -2.28 8.32 18.75
N ASN A 24 -2.07 7.02 18.57
CA ASN A 24 -2.03 6.39 17.25
C ASN A 24 -3.32 5.70 16.83
N GLY A 25 -4.32 5.65 17.72
CA GLY A 25 -5.62 5.03 17.43
C GLY A 25 -6.56 5.90 16.58
N LYS A 26 -6.25 7.21 16.44
CA LYS A 26 -7.06 8.12 15.64
C LYS A 26 -6.82 7.86 14.14
N ASP A 27 -7.90 7.61 13.42
CA ASP A 27 -7.84 7.56 11.95
C ASP A 27 -7.88 8.98 11.39
N ASN A 28 -6.80 9.37 10.73
CA ASN A 28 -6.69 10.66 10.05
C ASN A 28 -7.01 10.57 8.56
N TYR A 29 -7.37 9.38 8.06
CA TYR A 29 -7.79 9.20 6.68
C TYR A 29 -9.13 9.88 6.42
N ASP A 30 -9.18 10.75 5.43
CA ASP A 30 -10.38 11.44 5.00
C ASP A 30 -10.87 10.83 3.68
N ALA A 31 -11.82 9.90 3.79
CA ALA A 31 -12.37 9.19 2.63
C ALA A 31 -13.00 10.12 1.58
N SER A 32 -13.40 11.33 1.94
CA SER A 32 -14.01 12.29 0.99
C SER A 32 -13.03 12.85 -0.04
N LYS A 33 -11.72 12.79 0.25
CA LYS A 33 -10.65 13.30 -0.62
C LYS A 33 -10.18 12.29 -1.66
N TYR A 34 -10.52 11.01 -1.48
CA TYR A 34 -9.94 9.92 -2.25
C TYR A 34 -11.03 9.05 -2.85
N ASN A 35 -10.80 8.61 -4.05
CA ASN A 35 -11.71 7.70 -4.75
C ASN A 35 -10.93 6.77 -5.67
N ALA A 36 -11.54 5.66 -6.00
CA ALA A 36 -11.02 4.78 -7.02
C ALA A 36 -12.17 3.95 -7.60
N SER A 37 -12.08 3.61 -8.87
CA SER A 37 -13.03 2.75 -9.54
C SER A 37 -12.38 1.92 -10.64
N ALA A 38 -12.93 0.74 -10.85
CA ALA A 38 -12.64 -0.13 -11.96
C ALA A 38 -13.95 -0.63 -12.55
N THR A 39 -14.11 -0.58 -13.87
CA THR A 39 -15.37 -1.00 -14.51
C THR A 39 -15.62 -2.50 -14.40
N ASP A 40 -14.56 -3.30 -14.35
CA ASP A 40 -14.60 -4.76 -14.17
C ASP A 40 -13.34 -5.24 -13.43
N GLY A 41 -13.15 -4.77 -12.21
CA GLY A 41 -11.97 -5.10 -11.44
C GLY A 41 -10.68 -4.73 -12.18
N ILE A 42 -9.67 -5.58 -12.05
CA ILE A 42 -8.39 -5.43 -12.79
C ILE A 42 -8.31 -6.34 -14.03
N ASN A 43 -9.46 -6.74 -14.59
CA ASN A 43 -9.49 -7.59 -15.78
C ASN A 43 -9.09 -6.79 -17.04
N VAL A 44 -8.62 -7.52 -18.06
CA VAL A 44 -8.31 -6.93 -19.36
C VAL A 44 -9.55 -6.25 -19.94
N GLY A 45 -9.42 -5.03 -20.43
CA GLY A 45 -10.51 -4.18 -20.92
C GLY A 45 -11.13 -3.30 -19.83
N SER A 46 -10.87 -3.54 -18.54
CA SER A 46 -11.36 -2.67 -17.47
C SER A 46 -10.74 -1.29 -17.53
N LYS A 47 -11.55 -0.26 -17.34
CA LYS A 47 -11.08 1.11 -17.17
C LYS A 47 -10.88 1.42 -15.71
N ILE A 48 -9.69 1.84 -15.36
CA ILE A 48 -9.29 2.20 -14.00
C ILE A 48 -9.17 3.72 -13.89
N THR A 49 -9.70 4.24 -12.81
CA THR A 49 -9.49 5.63 -12.39
C THR A 49 -9.28 5.68 -10.89
N PHE A 50 -8.46 6.58 -10.42
CA PHE A 50 -8.34 6.84 -8.98
C PHE A 50 -7.71 8.21 -8.68
N ALA A 51 -7.99 8.68 -7.48
CA ALA A 51 -7.22 9.63 -6.72
C ALA A 51 -6.90 8.95 -5.38
N LEU A 52 -5.68 8.53 -5.15
CA LEU A 52 -5.23 7.82 -3.95
C LEU A 52 -4.16 8.63 -3.22
N PRO A 53 -4.12 8.57 -1.87
CA PRO A 53 -3.04 9.19 -1.12
C PRO A 53 -1.75 8.41 -1.23
N ASP A 54 -0.61 9.08 -1.15
CA ASP A 54 0.65 8.44 -0.85
C ASP A 54 0.91 8.37 0.67
N GLN A 55 2.08 7.89 1.06
CA GLN A 55 2.50 7.77 2.46
C GLN A 55 2.63 9.12 3.20
N PHE A 56 2.53 10.24 2.50
CA PHE A 56 2.56 11.60 3.04
C PHE A 56 1.20 12.29 2.95
N ASP A 57 0.13 11.55 2.66
CA ASP A 57 -1.25 12.06 2.44
C ASP A 57 -1.37 13.01 1.23
N LYS A 58 -0.45 12.90 0.28
CA LYS A 58 -0.52 13.63 -0.98
C LYS A 58 -1.34 12.83 -1.99
N ALA A 59 -2.36 13.45 -2.59
CA ALA A 59 -3.18 12.82 -3.61
C ALA A 59 -2.42 12.63 -4.93
N HIS A 60 -2.55 11.44 -5.49
CA HIS A 60 -2.05 11.06 -6.81
C HIS A 60 -3.20 10.54 -7.67
N THR A 61 -3.41 11.16 -8.81
CA THR A 61 -4.42 10.75 -9.79
C THR A 61 -3.78 9.89 -10.87
N LEU A 62 -4.50 8.87 -11.34
CA LEU A 62 -4.05 8.08 -12.49
C LEU A 62 -4.11 8.96 -13.75
N THR A 63 -2.96 9.14 -14.39
CA THR A 63 -2.82 9.91 -15.62
C THR A 63 -2.56 9.01 -16.83
N PRO A 64 -2.82 9.45 -18.07
CA PRO A 64 -2.61 8.63 -19.27
C PRO A 64 -1.16 8.18 -19.50
N GLU A 65 -0.20 8.89 -18.90
CA GLU A 65 1.23 8.57 -19.01
C GLU A 65 1.60 7.31 -18.21
N ILE A 66 0.82 6.95 -17.20
CA ILE A 66 1.07 5.75 -16.39
C ILE A 66 0.78 4.52 -17.24
N LYS A 67 1.80 3.68 -17.39
CA LYS A 67 1.75 2.45 -18.19
C LYS A 67 1.73 1.18 -17.35
N LYS A 68 2.20 1.26 -16.12
CA LYS A 68 2.26 0.10 -15.21
C LYS A 68 1.72 0.46 -13.84
N ILE A 69 0.90 -0.44 -13.28
CA ILE A 69 0.51 -0.38 -11.87
C ILE A 69 0.94 -1.68 -11.20
N ILE A 70 1.62 -1.57 -10.07
CA ILE A 70 1.99 -2.68 -9.20
C ILE A 70 1.03 -2.65 -8.01
N PHE A 71 0.15 -3.64 -7.87
CA PHE A 71 -0.71 -3.79 -6.71
C PHE A 71 -0.21 -4.88 -5.77
N VAL A 72 -0.26 -4.63 -4.47
CA VAL A 72 -0.04 -5.65 -3.43
C VAL A 72 -1.17 -5.61 -2.40
N PHE A 73 -1.70 -6.78 -2.06
CA PHE A 73 -2.81 -6.97 -1.11
C PHE A 73 -2.40 -7.80 0.10
N ALA A 74 -1.17 -8.32 0.13
CA ALA A 74 -0.63 -9.09 1.24
C ALA A 74 0.68 -8.50 1.75
N LYS A 75 0.94 -8.68 3.06
CA LYS A 75 2.16 -8.19 3.72
C LYS A 75 3.44 -8.75 3.07
N ALA A 76 3.43 -10.03 2.70
CA ALA A 76 4.59 -10.70 2.10
C ALA A 76 4.97 -10.08 0.74
N THR A 77 3.98 -9.89 -0.15
CA THR A 77 4.19 -9.27 -1.46
C THR A 77 4.57 -7.80 -1.35
N GLY A 78 3.96 -7.07 -0.39
CA GLY A 78 4.38 -5.71 -0.07
C GLY A 78 5.84 -5.62 0.35
N HIS A 79 6.32 -6.59 1.16
CA HIS A 79 7.71 -6.67 1.56
C HIS A 79 8.64 -6.96 0.37
N THR A 80 8.26 -7.88 -0.51
CA THR A 80 9.03 -8.22 -1.73
C THR A 80 9.20 -6.99 -2.61
N VAL A 81 8.11 -6.28 -2.94
CA VAL A 81 8.16 -5.07 -3.77
C VAL A 81 9.00 -3.97 -3.11
N LYS A 82 8.79 -3.74 -1.81
CA LYS A 82 9.55 -2.73 -1.05
C LYS A 82 11.06 -3.04 -1.04
N THR A 83 11.45 -4.30 -0.80
CA THR A 83 12.85 -4.72 -0.80
C THR A 83 13.48 -4.53 -2.18
N PHE A 84 12.77 -4.91 -3.24
CA PHE A 84 13.20 -4.70 -4.62
C PHE A 84 13.41 -3.21 -4.91
N LEU A 85 12.41 -2.37 -4.64
CA LEU A 85 12.48 -0.94 -4.94
C LEU A 85 13.51 -0.19 -4.09
N LYS A 86 13.79 -0.64 -2.87
CA LYS A 86 14.85 -0.07 -2.01
C LYS A 86 16.25 -0.21 -2.61
N ALA A 87 16.47 -1.23 -3.44
CA ALA A 87 17.72 -1.47 -4.14
C ALA A 87 17.84 -0.72 -5.47
N GLN A 88 16.80 0.03 -5.87
CA GLN A 88 16.76 0.78 -7.12
C GLN A 88 16.96 2.28 -6.88
N ASP A 89 17.21 3.03 -7.95
CA ASP A 89 17.23 4.48 -7.93
C ASP A 89 15.86 5.04 -7.53
N LYS A 90 15.85 6.21 -6.91
CA LYS A 90 14.61 6.88 -6.44
C LYS A 90 13.59 7.14 -7.55
N ASP A 91 14.03 7.30 -8.78
CA ASP A 91 13.24 7.57 -9.97
C ASP A 91 12.96 6.33 -10.85
N TYR A 92 13.26 5.13 -10.30
CA TYR A 92 13.10 3.85 -11.01
C TYR A 92 11.67 3.65 -11.56
N LEU A 93 10.66 3.89 -10.73
CA LEU A 93 9.25 3.77 -11.12
C LEU A 93 8.86 4.86 -12.14
N THR A 94 9.24 6.11 -11.88
CA THR A 94 8.91 7.25 -12.73
C THR A 94 9.48 7.09 -14.15
N LYS A 95 10.74 6.65 -14.27
CA LYS A 95 11.38 6.35 -15.56
C LYS A 95 10.67 5.27 -16.37
N ARG A 96 9.85 4.44 -15.71
CA ARG A 96 9.08 3.34 -16.32
C ARG A 96 7.60 3.64 -16.47
N ASN A 97 7.19 4.88 -16.18
CA ASN A 97 5.78 5.26 -16.11
C ASN A 97 4.98 4.28 -15.21
N ALA A 98 5.57 3.87 -14.10
CA ALA A 98 5.03 2.89 -13.18
C ALA A 98 4.69 3.52 -11.84
N ILE A 99 3.67 2.99 -11.18
CA ILE A 99 3.29 3.35 -9.82
C ILE A 99 3.13 2.11 -8.96
N PHE A 100 3.37 2.27 -7.67
CA PHE A 100 3.20 1.22 -6.68
C PHE A 100 2.04 1.55 -5.76
N VAL A 101 1.08 0.62 -5.63
CA VAL A 101 -0.13 0.74 -4.82
C VAL A 101 -0.17 -0.41 -3.81
N ALA A 102 -0.32 -0.10 -2.54
CA ALA A 102 -0.38 -1.06 -1.45
C ALA A 102 -1.71 -0.97 -0.69
N ASP A 103 -2.38 -2.10 -0.51
CA ASP A 103 -3.56 -2.20 0.33
C ASP A 103 -3.15 -2.28 1.81
N ILE A 104 -3.50 -1.25 2.57
CA ILE A 104 -3.32 -1.18 4.02
C ILE A 104 -4.65 -1.18 4.78
N SER A 105 -5.78 -1.34 4.06
CA SER A 105 -7.12 -1.34 4.63
C SER A 105 -7.37 -2.44 5.67
N PRO A 106 -6.71 -3.64 5.59
CA PRO A 106 -6.86 -4.65 6.64
C PRO A 106 -6.09 -4.34 7.93
N MET A 107 -5.18 -3.36 7.91
CA MET A 107 -4.35 -3.05 9.09
C MET A 107 -5.15 -2.28 10.14
N PRO A 108 -5.14 -2.71 11.43
CA PRO A 108 -5.66 -1.89 12.52
C PRO A 108 -4.99 -0.51 12.55
N THR A 109 -5.78 0.54 12.78
CA THR A 109 -5.31 1.95 12.75
C THR A 109 -4.05 2.17 13.59
N VAL A 110 -4.01 1.63 14.81
CA VAL A 110 -2.84 1.74 15.70
C VAL A 110 -1.59 1.13 15.05
N ILE A 111 -1.71 -0.06 14.46
CA ILE A 111 -0.59 -0.75 13.80
C ILE A 111 -0.13 0.05 12.57
N ARG A 112 -1.09 0.53 11.77
CA ARG A 112 -0.84 1.35 10.60
C ARG A 112 -0.07 2.63 10.96
N ASN A 113 -0.56 3.37 11.95
CA ASN A 113 0.02 4.66 12.34
C ASN A 113 1.35 4.53 13.11
N THR A 114 1.51 3.45 13.91
CA THR A 114 2.71 3.25 14.73
C THR A 114 3.88 2.66 13.92
N PHE A 115 3.59 1.78 12.97
CA PHE A 115 4.63 0.98 12.30
C PHE A 115 4.63 1.15 10.78
N ALA A 116 3.48 0.94 10.11
CA ALA A 116 3.45 0.88 8.65
C ALA A 116 3.73 2.25 8.01
N LEU A 117 3.01 3.31 8.39
CA LEU A 117 3.20 4.64 7.82
C LEU A 117 4.58 5.23 8.11
N PRO A 118 5.13 5.17 9.36
CA PRO A 118 6.49 5.63 9.61
C PRO A 118 7.55 4.89 8.80
N ASP A 119 7.35 3.60 8.53
CA ASP A 119 8.27 2.80 7.73
C ASP A 119 8.14 3.11 6.23
N LEU A 120 6.92 3.29 5.71
CA LEU A 120 6.66 3.70 4.33
C LEU A 120 7.23 5.11 4.03
N LYS A 121 7.15 6.03 4.99
CA LYS A 121 7.73 7.39 4.87
C LYS A 121 9.25 7.44 4.69
N LYS A 122 9.95 6.33 4.96
CA LYS A 122 11.40 6.20 4.69
C LYS A 122 11.71 5.82 3.24
N SER A 123 10.69 5.49 2.43
CA SER A 123 10.88 5.14 1.03
C SER A 123 11.24 6.38 0.21
N ALA A 124 12.20 6.23 -0.71
CA ALA A 124 12.62 7.29 -1.62
C ALA A 124 11.67 7.51 -2.81
N TYR A 125 10.63 6.69 -2.91
CA TYR A 125 9.60 6.68 -3.96
C TYR A 125 8.21 6.78 -3.33
N SER A 126 7.21 7.23 -4.11
CA SER A 126 5.82 7.26 -3.66
C SER A 126 5.22 5.87 -3.62
N VAL A 127 4.53 5.56 -2.52
CA VAL A 127 3.70 4.38 -2.35
C VAL A 127 2.27 4.86 -2.18
N LEU A 128 1.42 4.60 -3.17
CA LEU A 128 0.01 4.94 -3.08
C LEU A 128 -0.69 3.92 -2.17
N LEU A 129 -1.62 4.39 -1.35
CA LEU A 129 -2.19 3.60 -0.27
C LEU A 129 -3.70 3.48 -0.43
N ILE A 130 -4.20 2.26 -0.31
CA ILE A 130 -5.63 1.99 -0.20
C ILE A 130 -5.95 1.82 1.29
N TYR A 131 -6.76 2.74 1.83
CA TYR A 131 -7.21 2.71 3.23
C TYR A 131 -8.60 2.10 3.37
N ASP A 132 -9.40 2.13 2.30
CA ASP A 132 -10.80 1.70 2.29
C ASP A 132 -10.91 0.29 1.71
N LYS A 133 -11.60 -0.59 2.45
CA LYS A 133 -11.83 -1.98 2.03
C LYS A 133 -12.71 -2.10 0.79
N GLU A 134 -13.65 -1.18 0.60
CA GLU A 134 -14.53 -1.19 -0.56
C GLU A 134 -13.77 -0.77 -1.83
N ILE A 135 -12.80 0.14 -1.68
CA ILE A 135 -11.84 0.45 -2.76
C ILE A 135 -10.94 -0.76 -3.04
N ALA A 136 -10.39 -1.38 -1.99
CA ALA A 136 -9.52 -2.55 -2.17
C ALA A 136 -10.22 -3.70 -2.91
N LYS A 137 -11.48 -3.98 -2.61
CA LYS A 137 -12.28 -5.02 -3.27
C LYS A 137 -12.41 -4.82 -4.78
N GLN A 138 -12.41 -3.59 -5.26
CA GLN A 138 -12.52 -3.30 -6.69
C GLN A 138 -11.27 -3.72 -7.48
N PHE A 139 -10.11 -3.78 -6.82
CA PHE A 139 -8.83 -4.09 -7.45
C PHE A 139 -8.26 -5.45 -7.06
N LYS A 140 -8.83 -6.09 -6.04
CA LYS A 140 -8.32 -7.33 -5.48
C LYS A 140 -8.95 -8.53 -6.16
N ASN A 141 -8.12 -9.39 -6.74
CA ASN A 141 -8.52 -10.76 -7.09
C ASN A 141 -8.23 -11.66 -5.89
N GLU A 142 -9.28 -12.15 -5.23
CA GLU A 142 -9.15 -12.96 -3.99
C GLU A 142 -8.33 -14.25 -4.21
N ALA A 143 -8.44 -14.89 -5.39
CA ALA A 143 -7.68 -16.09 -5.71
C ALA A 143 -6.18 -15.84 -5.92
N GLN A 144 -5.79 -14.58 -6.10
CA GLN A 144 -4.42 -14.14 -6.37
C GLN A 144 -3.94 -13.06 -5.35
N ALA A 145 -4.64 -12.93 -4.22
CA ALA A 145 -4.35 -11.87 -3.24
C ALA A 145 -2.96 -11.98 -2.58
N ASP A 146 -2.36 -13.16 -2.62
CA ASP A 146 -1.00 -13.45 -2.16
C ASP A 146 0.08 -13.19 -3.23
N LYS A 147 -0.30 -12.70 -4.41
CA LYS A 147 0.59 -12.36 -5.51
C LYS A 147 0.75 -10.84 -5.65
N ILE A 148 1.80 -10.45 -6.33
CA ILE A 148 1.97 -9.10 -6.85
C ILE A 148 1.22 -9.03 -8.17
N ALA A 149 0.22 -8.16 -8.28
CA ALA A 149 -0.46 -7.94 -9.54
C ALA A 149 0.22 -6.78 -10.30
N VAL A 150 0.72 -7.06 -11.49
CA VAL A 150 1.30 -6.06 -12.39
C VAL A 150 0.36 -5.85 -13.55
N LEU A 151 -0.20 -4.64 -13.65
CA LEU A 151 -1.07 -4.24 -14.73
C LEU A 151 -0.29 -3.47 -15.79
N THR A 152 -0.56 -3.76 -17.06
CA THR A 152 -0.18 -2.90 -18.17
C THR A 152 -1.39 -2.09 -18.60
N LEU A 153 -1.21 -0.78 -18.76
CA LEU A 153 -2.29 0.15 -19.08
C LEU A 153 -2.05 0.88 -20.39
N ASN A 154 -3.16 1.22 -21.06
CA ASN A 154 -3.22 2.19 -22.14
C ASN A 154 -4.35 3.17 -21.84
N ASN A 155 -3.99 4.43 -21.58
CA ASN A 155 -4.94 5.50 -21.24
C ASN A 155 -5.94 5.09 -20.11
N GLY A 156 -5.43 4.41 -19.07
CA GLY A 156 -6.21 3.93 -17.94
C GLY A 156 -7.02 2.66 -18.20
N THR A 157 -6.94 2.08 -19.41
CA THR A 157 -7.55 0.78 -19.72
C THR A 157 -6.53 -0.33 -19.54
N VAL A 158 -6.93 -1.41 -18.89
CA VAL A 158 -6.07 -2.58 -18.64
C VAL A 158 -5.89 -3.38 -19.92
N GLU A 159 -4.66 -3.50 -20.40
CA GLU A 159 -4.30 -4.32 -21.56
C GLU A 159 -3.78 -5.70 -21.15
N ALA A 160 -3.13 -5.81 -20.00
CA ALA A 160 -2.64 -7.06 -19.45
C ALA A 160 -2.59 -7.03 -17.93
N VAL A 161 -2.77 -8.22 -17.34
CA VAL A 161 -2.58 -8.46 -15.90
C VAL A 161 -1.67 -9.65 -15.72
N LYS A 162 -0.64 -9.49 -14.91
CA LYS A 162 0.25 -10.58 -14.51
C LYS A 162 0.32 -10.69 -13.01
N TYR A 163 0.22 -11.93 -12.51
CA TYR A 163 0.37 -12.25 -11.10
C TYR A 163 1.71 -12.93 -10.90
N ILE A 164 2.59 -12.30 -10.16
CA ILE A 164 3.96 -12.71 -9.94
C ILE A 164 4.28 -12.82 -8.44
N SER A 165 5.38 -13.49 -8.11
CA SER A 165 5.72 -13.77 -6.70
C SER A 165 7.10 -13.26 -6.29
N THR A 166 8.00 -13.00 -7.26
CA THR A 166 9.40 -12.72 -7.00
C THR A 166 9.84 -11.34 -7.48
N ALA A 167 10.94 -10.87 -6.92
CA ALA A 167 11.59 -9.62 -7.34
C ALA A 167 12.12 -9.68 -8.78
N ASP A 168 12.61 -10.85 -9.22
CA ASP A 168 13.14 -11.03 -10.57
C ASP A 168 12.03 -10.97 -11.62
N GLU A 169 10.87 -11.61 -11.33
CA GLU A 169 9.68 -11.47 -12.17
C GLU A 169 9.21 -10.02 -12.23
N LEU A 170 9.19 -9.30 -11.08
CA LEU A 170 8.82 -7.89 -11.04
C LEU A 170 9.77 -7.04 -11.90
N LYS A 171 11.07 -7.31 -11.82
CA LYS A 171 12.06 -6.63 -12.65
C LYS A 171 11.83 -6.88 -14.15
N ALA A 172 11.50 -8.11 -14.51
CA ALA A 172 11.20 -8.47 -15.91
C ALA A 172 9.95 -7.75 -16.44
N GLU A 173 8.91 -7.60 -15.60
CA GLU A 173 7.67 -6.92 -15.98
C GLU A 173 7.80 -5.40 -16.07
N LEU A 174 8.80 -4.82 -15.41
CA LEU A 174 9.02 -3.37 -15.43
C LEU A 174 10.06 -2.92 -16.46
N ASN A 175 10.83 -3.81 -17.06
CA ASN A 175 11.78 -3.50 -18.13
C ASN A 175 11.14 -3.70 -19.51
#